data_9f364e242ebea3ad80cda557c8d2ba76
#
_entry.id   9f364e242ebea3ad80cda557c8d2ba76
#
_cell.length_a   1.000
_cell.length_b   1.000
_cell.length_c   1.000
_cell.angle_alpha   90.00
_cell.angle_beta   90.00
_cell.angle_gamma   90.00
#
_symmetry.space_group_name_H-M   'P 1'
#
loop_
_entity.id
_entity.type
_entity.pdbx_description
1 polymer ?
#
loop_
_entity_poly.entity_id
_entity_poly.type
_entity_poly.pdbx_seq_one_letter_code
_entity_poly.pdbx_strand_id
1 'polypeptide(L)'
;WGTSSEEKTVTIYMNEKEVAERELPQGDFAFFLPPQEVAQNVTVRIGNDVVLRNVDFGEVWFAGGQSNMEFPMKYDSQFEEMKSSRPDEHLRYYEVAKYSFEGEEEEGLKSNQDWNCWRCLTPEAIGSFSAVAVYFAMELRKHYNIPVAIVSCNWGGTSASAWISREMLEADEELTVYLREYEENLAHLDMETYYQINYAKRKGMGSPFSQMINDFMMKNTVTMEQVMRYVGKLAAGAGMEMQGGTAENSGMS
;
A
#
# COMPACT_ATOMS: atom_id res chain seq x y z
N TRP A 1 13.51 -13.48 -2.21
CA TRP A 1 14.26 -12.82 -3.30
C TRP A 1 15.34 -11.91 -2.73
N GLY A 2 16.32 -11.61 -3.53
CA GLY A 2 17.45 -10.76 -3.17
C GLY A 2 18.42 -10.63 -4.33
N THR A 3 19.56 -9.98 -4.07
CA THR A 3 20.63 -9.79 -5.04
C THR A 3 21.92 -10.37 -4.48
N SER A 4 22.65 -11.13 -5.29
CA SER A 4 23.97 -11.65 -4.96
C SER A 4 25.05 -10.98 -5.80
N SER A 5 26.17 -10.60 -5.18
CA SER A 5 27.31 -10.02 -5.89
C SER A 5 28.09 -11.05 -6.71
N GLU A 6 27.92 -12.33 -6.43
CA GLU A 6 28.62 -13.44 -7.06
C GLU A 6 27.77 -14.70 -7.11
N GLU A 7 28.08 -15.62 -8.00
CA GLU A 7 27.50 -16.98 -7.99
C GLU A 7 28.05 -17.75 -6.82
N LYS A 8 27.17 -18.31 -5.99
CA LYS A 8 27.56 -19.11 -4.81
C LYS A 8 26.46 -20.05 -4.33
N THR A 9 26.86 -21.11 -3.66
CA THR A 9 25.95 -22.00 -2.95
C THR A 9 25.81 -21.52 -1.52
N VAL A 10 24.57 -21.43 -1.03
CA VAL A 10 24.25 -21.04 0.35
C VAL A 10 23.41 -22.10 1.04
N THR A 11 23.73 -22.36 2.29
CA THR A 11 22.91 -23.21 3.17
C THR A 11 21.97 -22.30 3.96
N ILE A 12 20.70 -22.69 4.07
CA ILE A 12 19.66 -21.95 4.79
C ILE A 12 19.35 -22.68 6.08
N TYR A 13 19.37 -21.95 7.17
CA TYR A 13 19.10 -22.47 8.51
C TYR A 13 17.88 -21.76 9.11
N MET A 14 17.05 -22.50 9.83
CA MET A 14 15.97 -21.96 10.68
C MET A 14 16.21 -22.42 12.11
N ASN A 15 16.36 -21.47 13.03
CA ASN A 15 16.73 -21.75 14.42
C ASN A 15 17.90 -22.75 14.52
N GLU A 16 18.97 -22.47 13.76
CA GLU A 16 20.21 -23.28 13.65
C GLU A 16 20.05 -24.67 13.00
N LYS A 17 18.83 -25.05 12.59
CA LYS A 17 18.61 -26.31 11.85
C LYS A 17 18.70 -26.03 10.35
N GLU A 18 19.50 -26.80 9.64
CA GLU A 18 19.55 -26.76 8.18
C GLU A 18 18.20 -27.19 7.58
N VAL A 19 17.67 -26.37 6.65
CA VAL A 19 16.38 -26.62 5.99
C VAL A 19 16.48 -26.71 4.47
N ALA A 20 17.50 -26.10 3.89
CA ALA A 20 17.72 -26.14 2.44
C ALA A 20 19.14 -25.70 2.08
N GLU A 21 19.58 -26.13 0.89
CA GLU A 21 20.73 -25.58 0.17
C GLU A 21 20.25 -25.00 -1.16
N ARG A 22 20.80 -23.87 -1.59
CA ARG A 22 20.43 -23.17 -2.82
C ARG A 22 21.67 -22.62 -3.52
N GLU A 23 21.67 -22.75 -4.85
CA GLU A 23 22.61 -22.04 -5.72
C GLU A 23 22.01 -20.66 -6.02
N LEU A 24 22.79 -19.62 -5.77
CA LEU A 24 22.44 -18.24 -6.08
C LEU A 24 23.24 -17.80 -7.30
N PRO A 25 22.57 -17.25 -8.34
CA PRO A 25 23.26 -16.61 -9.46
C PRO A 25 23.89 -15.28 -9.02
N GLN A 26 24.81 -14.75 -9.79
CA GLN A 26 25.17 -13.36 -9.71
C GLN A 26 23.99 -12.50 -10.20
N GLY A 27 23.63 -11.45 -9.49
CA GLY A 27 22.47 -10.60 -9.77
C GLY A 27 21.25 -11.00 -8.95
N ASP A 28 20.07 -10.72 -9.48
CA ASP A 28 18.81 -10.96 -8.79
C ASP A 28 18.46 -12.44 -8.73
N PHE A 29 17.91 -12.84 -7.59
CA PHE A 29 17.45 -14.21 -7.39
C PHE A 29 16.14 -14.27 -6.59
N ALA A 30 15.42 -15.36 -6.79
CA ALA A 30 14.28 -15.74 -5.94
C ALA A 30 14.30 -17.26 -5.74
N PHE A 31 13.96 -17.71 -4.54
CA PHE A 31 13.75 -19.12 -4.25
C PHE A 31 12.64 -19.33 -3.22
N PHE A 32 12.04 -20.49 -3.25
CA PHE A 32 11.05 -20.91 -2.27
C PHE A 32 11.68 -21.83 -1.23
N LEU A 33 11.38 -21.56 0.04
CA LEU A 33 11.67 -22.49 1.11
C LEU A 33 10.68 -23.66 1.07
N PRO A 34 11.05 -24.83 1.58
CA PRO A 34 10.09 -25.90 1.81
C PRO A 34 8.93 -25.40 2.68
N PRO A 35 7.71 -25.97 2.55
CA PRO A 35 6.59 -25.64 3.43
C PRO A 35 7.00 -25.72 4.90
N GLN A 36 6.59 -24.73 5.67
CA GLN A 36 6.86 -24.61 7.07
C GLN A 36 5.56 -24.69 7.87
N GLU A 37 5.65 -25.27 9.06
CA GLU A 37 4.57 -25.18 10.05
C GLU A 37 4.47 -23.75 10.60
N VAL A 38 3.30 -23.42 11.16
CA VAL A 38 3.09 -22.15 11.85
C VAL A 38 4.14 -21.98 12.96
N ALA A 39 4.83 -20.87 12.94
CA ALA A 39 5.87 -20.57 13.91
C ALA A 39 6.04 -19.05 14.12
N GLN A 40 6.57 -18.68 15.28
CA GLN A 40 6.82 -17.30 15.66
C GLN A 40 8.28 -17.10 16.05
N ASN A 41 8.79 -15.89 15.82
CA ASN A 41 10.14 -15.48 16.24
C ASN A 41 11.28 -16.38 15.72
N VAL A 42 11.14 -16.94 14.53
CA VAL A 42 12.15 -17.78 13.91
C VAL A 42 13.33 -16.92 13.46
N THR A 43 14.54 -17.41 13.68
CA THR A 43 15.75 -16.86 13.08
C THR A 43 16.04 -17.62 11.80
N VAL A 44 16.08 -16.92 10.66
CA VAL A 44 16.46 -17.48 9.35
C VAL A 44 17.86 -16.97 9.01
N ARG A 45 18.81 -17.89 8.82
CA ARG A 45 20.17 -17.55 8.38
C ARG A 45 20.40 -18.09 6.97
N ILE A 46 20.91 -17.25 6.09
CA ILE A 46 21.21 -17.57 4.69
C ILE A 46 22.72 -17.41 4.52
N GLY A 47 23.40 -18.55 4.36
CA GLY A 47 24.85 -18.59 4.35
C GLY A 47 25.44 -18.04 5.66
N ASN A 48 26.52 -17.27 5.53
CA ASN A 48 27.19 -16.62 6.65
C ASN A 48 26.87 -15.11 6.74
N ASP A 49 26.24 -14.56 5.71
CA ASP A 49 26.16 -13.10 5.49
C ASP A 49 24.82 -12.51 5.95
N VAL A 50 23.72 -13.28 5.88
CA VAL A 50 22.38 -12.75 6.13
C VAL A 50 21.72 -13.48 7.29
N VAL A 51 21.29 -12.71 8.30
CA VAL A 51 20.49 -13.21 9.43
C VAL A 51 19.23 -12.39 9.55
N LEU A 52 18.10 -13.03 9.27
CA LEU A 52 16.76 -12.46 9.48
C LEU A 52 16.26 -12.94 10.84
N ARG A 53 15.90 -12.00 11.70
CA ARG A 53 15.38 -12.29 13.04
C ARG A 53 13.91 -11.95 13.10
N ASN A 54 13.22 -12.54 14.05
CA ASN A 54 11.81 -12.29 14.29
C ASN A 54 10.97 -12.56 13.02
N VAL A 55 11.23 -13.68 12.34
CA VAL A 55 10.46 -14.15 11.19
C VAL A 55 9.30 -15.00 11.70
N ASP A 56 8.10 -14.71 11.24
CA ASP A 56 6.91 -15.50 11.55
C ASP A 56 6.47 -16.31 10.32
N PHE A 57 5.99 -17.52 10.54
CA PHE A 57 5.30 -18.34 9.56
C PHE A 57 3.82 -18.43 9.94
N GLY A 58 2.94 -17.96 9.06
CA GLY A 58 1.51 -17.90 9.30
C GLY A 58 0.75 -17.50 8.03
N GLU A 59 -0.39 -16.88 8.19
CA GLU A 59 -1.22 -16.42 7.09
C GLU A 59 -0.77 -15.05 6.57
N VAL A 60 -0.68 -14.91 5.25
CA VAL A 60 -0.38 -13.63 4.58
C VAL A 60 -1.54 -13.30 3.64
N TRP A 61 -2.18 -12.16 3.87
CA TRP A 61 -3.33 -11.71 3.12
C TRP A 61 -3.05 -10.45 2.32
N PHE A 62 -3.49 -10.45 1.07
CA PHE A 62 -3.39 -9.29 0.19
C PHE A 62 -4.64 -8.42 0.32
N ALA A 63 -4.47 -7.19 0.79
CA ALA A 63 -5.53 -6.20 0.98
C ALA A 63 -5.53 -5.21 -0.19
N GLY A 64 -6.10 -5.65 -1.31
CA GLY A 64 -6.23 -4.87 -2.53
C GLY A 64 -7.53 -4.09 -2.60
N GLY A 65 -7.51 -2.94 -3.25
CA GLY A 65 -8.72 -2.16 -3.47
C GLY A 65 -8.48 -0.65 -3.61
N GLN A 66 -9.53 0.10 -3.35
CA GLN A 66 -9.59 1.54 -3.52
C GLN A 66 -9.85 2.22 -2.16
N SER A 67 -10.56 3.33 -2.15
CA SER A 67 -10.77 4.20 -0.98
C SER A 67 -11.30 3.50 0.26
N ASN A 68 -12.18 2.51 0.14
CA ASN A 68 -12.68 1.77 1.29
C ASN A 68 -11.60 0.88 1.93
N MET A 69 -10.76 0.23 1.11
CA MET A 69 -9.64 -0.56 1.61
C MET A 69 -8.51 0.35 2.11
N GLU A 70 -8.31 1.51 1.50
CA GLU A 70 -7.30 2.49 1.94
C GLU A 70 -7.68 3.22 3.23
N PHE A 71 -8.95 3.20 3.65
CA PHE A 71 -9.45 3.96 4.79
C PHE A 71 -8.60 3.72 6.04
N PRO A 72 -7.82 4.74 6.47
CA PRO A 72 -6.89 4.57 7.59
C PRO A 72 -7.61 4.44 8.93
N MET A 73 -7.10 3.60 9.81
CA MET A 73 -7.65 3.36 11.14
C MET A 73 -7.83 4.65 11.96
N LYS A 74 -6.96 5.65 11.79
CA LYS A 74 -7.08 6.96 12.49
C LYS A 74 -8.40 7.70 12.22
N TYR A 75 -9.14 7.33 11.18
CA TYR A 75 -10.45 7.91 10.85
C TYR A 75 -11.62 7.01 11.28
N ASP A 76 -11.33 5.84 11.83
CA ASP A 76 -12.34 4.95 12.37
C ASP A 76 -12.88 5.45 13.72
N SER A 77 -14.17 5.22 13.97
CA SER A 77 -14.83 5.65 15.22
C SER A 77 -14.28 4.99 16.46
N GLN A 78 -13.66 3.81 16.33
CA GLN A 78 -13.05 3.05 17.43
C GLN A 78 -11.53 3.26 17.53
N PHE A 79 -10.98 4.24 16.83
CA PHE A 79 -9.52 4.45 16.76
C PHE A 79 -8.87 4.60 18.14
N GLU A 80 -9.46 5.40 19.04
CA GLU A 80 -8.88 5.63 20.36
C GLU A 80 -8.90 4.35 21.23
N GLU A 81 -9.92 3.52 21.08
CA GLU A 81 -9.98 2.21 21.71
C GLU A 81 -8.91 1.27 21.15
N MET A 82 -8.80 1.21 19.82
CA MET A 82 -7.82 0.39 19.12
C MET A 82 -6.38 0.81 19.44
N LYS A 83 -6.10 2.12 19.49
CA LYS A 83 -4.80 2.66 19.88
C LYS A 83 -4.42 2.31 21.31
N SER A 84 -5.41 2.16 22.19
CA SER A 84 -5.23 1.77 23.59
C SER A 84 -5.12 0.26 23.77
N SER A 85 -5.34 -0.52 22.72
CA SER A 85 -5.25 -1.97 22.76
C SER A 85 -3.79 -2.43 22.92
N ARG A 86 -3.64 -3.69 23.40
CA ARG A 86 -2.31 -4.28 23.54
C ARG A 86 -1.65 -4.45 22.16
N PRO A 87 -0.37 -4.05 22.00
CA PRO A 87 0.39 -4.33 20.79
C PRO A 87 0.42 -5.82 20.45
N ASP A 88 0.34 -6.15 19.15
CA ASP A 88 0.49 -7.51 18.64
C ASP A 88 1.65 -7.57 17.64
N GLU A 89 2.76 -8.16 18.07
CA GLU A 89 3.96 -8.31 17.26
C GLU A 89 3.81 -9.34 16.13
N HIS A 90 2.78 -10.19 16.21
CA HIS A 90 2.47 -11.23 15.24
C HIS A 90 1.32 -10.86 14.30
N LEU A 91 0.78 -9.64 14.43
CA LEU A 91 -0.02 -8.99 13.41
C LEU A 91 0.86 -7.98 12.68
N ARG A 92 1.21 -8.30 11.44
CA ARG A 92 2.17 -7.51 10.65
C ARG A 92 1.50 -6.87 9.45
N TYR A 93 2.01 -5.72 9.09
CA TYR A 93 1.47 -4.90 8.02
C TYR A 93 2.61 -4.39 7.14
N TYR A 94 2.51 -4.66 5.86
CA TYR A 94 3.39 -4.13 4.83
C TYR A 94 2.56 -3.30 3.87
N GLU A 95 2.98 -2.08 3.60
CA GLU A 95 2.31 -1.21 2.64
C GLU A 95 3.12 -1.18 1.35
N VAL A 96 2.47 -1.57 0.26
CA VAL A 96 3.07 -1.52 -1.08
C VAL A 96 3.22 -0.06 -1.49
N ALA A 97 4.39 0.32 -1.97
CA ALA A 97 4.65 1.67 -2.45
C ALA A 97 3.73 2.01 -3.63
N LYS A 98 3.30 3.26 -3.69
CA LYS A 98 2.38 3.78 -4.72
C LYS A 98 3.18 4.54 -5.76
N TYR A 99 3.08 4.11 -7.01
CA TYR A 99 3.72 4.74 -8.15
C TYR A 99 2.69 5.16 -9.18
N SER A 100 2.83 6.36 -9.74
CA SER A 100 1.87 6.93 -10.69
C SER A 100 2.25 6.65 -12.15
N PHE A 101 3.51 6.32 -12.40
CA PHE A 101 4.03 6.02 -13.75
C PHE A 101 5.29 5.17 -13.67
N GLU A 102 5.64 4.54 -14.79
CA GLU A 102 6.82 3.71 -14.92
C GLU A 102 8.10 4.53 -14.71
N GLY A 103 9.03 4.01 -13.89
CA GLY A 103 10.28 4.69 -13.55
C GLY A 103 10.20 5.61 -12.32
N GLU A 104 9.02 5.81 -11.73
CA GLU A 104 8.89 6.55 -10.46
C GLU A 104 9.50 5.80 -9.27
N GLU A 105 9.73 4.51 -9.40
CA GLU A 105 10.16 3.59 -8.33
C GLU A 105 11.44 4.02 -7.62
N GLU A 106 12.47 4.40 -8.37
CA GLU A 106 13.78 4.75 -7.80
C GLU A 106 13.70 5.96 -6.88
N GLU A 107 12.91 6.95 -7.25
CA GLU A 107 12.70 8.15 -6.44
C GLU A 107 11.72 7.90 -5.29
N GLY A 108 10.65 7.15 -5.54
CA GLY A 108 9.65 6.78 -4.54
C GLY A 108 10.22 5.97 -3.39
N LEU A 109 11.07 5.01 -3.65
CA LEU A 109 11.75 4.19 -2.63
C LEU A 109 12.66 5.02 -1.72
N LYS A 110 13.37 6.00 -2.26
CA LYS A 110 14.22 6.91 -1.47
C LYS A 110 13.41 7.82 -0.54
N SER A 111 12.19 8.17 -0.90
CA SER A 111 11.33 9.07 -0.12
C SER A 111 10.53 8.37 0.97
N ASN A 112 10.34 7.05 0.87
CA ASN A 112 9.47 6.24 1.73
C ASN A 112 10.22 5.10 2.44
N GLN A 113 11.44 5.34 2.92
CA GLN A 113 12.23 4.31 3.62
C GLN A 113 11.48 3.66 4.80
N ASP A 114 10.59 4.41 5.47
CA ASP A 114 9.81 3.91 6.59
C ASP A 114 8.62 3.02 6.17
N TRP A 115 8.22 3.06 4.89
CA TRP A 115 7.04 2.34 4.39
C TRP A 115 7.38 1.00 3.75
N ASN A 116 8.58 0.85 3.22
CA ASN A 116 9.07 -0.40 2.63
C ASN A 116 9.55 -1.42 3.68
N CYS A 117 8.89 -1.51 4.81
CA CYS A 117 9.21 -2.45 5.85
C CYS A 117 7.96 -3.05 6.47
N TRP A 118 8.11 -4.25 7.03
CA TRP A 118 7.09 -4.85 7.86
C TRP A 118 6.96 -4.07 9.17
N ARG A 119 5.75 -3.67 9.51
CA ARG A 119 5.41 -2.99 10.76
C ARG A 119 4.50 -3.89 11.59
N CYS A 120 4.66 -3.85 12.90
CA CYS A 120 3.77 -4.56 13.82
C CYS A 120 2.59 -3.67 14.19
N LEU A 121 1.53 -4.28 14.69
CA LEU A 121 0.40 -3.55 15.26
C LEU A 121 0.82 -2.93 16.58
N THR A 122 1.12 -1.64 16.56
CA THR A 122 1.45 -0.83 17.75
C THR A 122 0.58 0.43 17.80
N PRO A 123 0.42 1.06 18.97
CA PRO A 123 -0.31 2.32 19.11
C PRO A 123 0.16 3.44 18.16
N GLU A 124 1.47 3.47 17.86
CA GLU A 124 2.09 4.48 17.00
C GLU A 124 1.82 4.18 15.51
N ALA A 125 1.83 2.90 15.12
CA ALA A 125 1.72 2.49 13.73
C ALA A 125 0.27 2.35 13.25
N ILE A 126 -0.64 1.90 14.12
CA ILE A 126 -2.00 1.49 13.75
C ILE A 126 -2.80 2.58 13.02
N GLY A 127 -2.55 3.85 13.34
CA GLY A 127 -3.29 4.96 12.74
C GLY A 127 -3.18 5.06 11.23
N SER A 128 -2.11 4.55 10.64
CA SER A 128 -1.87 4.55 9.20
C SER A 128 -2.36 3.28 8.48
N PHE A 129 -2.70 2.22 9.21
CA PHE A 129 -3.11 0.95 8.64
C PHE A 129 -4.56 1.02 8.14
N SER A 130 -4.89 0.24 7.13
CA SER A 130 -6.27 0.04 6.67
C SER A 130 -7.16 -0.48 7.80
N ALA A 131 -8.23 0.22 8.14
CA ALA A 131 -9.16 -0.21 9.18
C ALA A 131 -9.78 -1.57 8.84
N VAL A 132 -10.24 -1.74 7.59
CA VAL A 132 -10.84 -3.00 7.11
C VAL A 132 -9.86 -4.16 7.25
N ALA A 133 -8.63 -3.97 6.80
CA ALA A 133 -7.61 -5.02 6.86
C ALA A 133 -7.19 -5.36 8.30
N VAL A 134 -7.09 -4.35 9.18
CA VAL A 134 -6.76 -4.57 10.61
C VAL A 134 -7.85 -5.35 11.31
N TYR A 135 -9.12 -4.97 11.20
CA TYR A 135 -10.22 -5.72 11.81
C TYR A 135 -10.28 -7.17 11.34
N PHE A 136 -10.12 -7.38 10.02
CA PHE A 136 -10.05 -8.71 9.45
C PHE A 136 -8.89 -9.53 10.06
N ALA A 137 -7.70 -8.97 10.08
CA ALA A 137 -6.52 -9.65 10.61
C ALA A 137 -6.64 -9.96 12.11
N MET A 138 -7.23 -9.05 12.90
CA MET A 138 -7.47 -9.26 14.32
C MET A 138 -8.46 -10.39 14.56
N GLU A 139 -9.53 -10.51 13.79
CA GLU A 139 -10.48 -11.62 13.94
C GLU A 139 -9.83 -12.96 13.55
N LEU A 140 -8.98 -13.01 12.51
CA LEU A 140 -8.21 -14.21 12.19
C LEU A 140 -7.26 -14.60 13.34
N ARG A 141 -6.50 -13.62 13.87
CA ARG A 141 -5.59 -13.83 14.99
C ARG A 141 -6.33 -14.38 16.22
N LYS A 142 -7.46 -13.78 16.54
CA LYS A 142 -8.29 -14.20 17.69
C LYS A 142 -8.84 -15.61 17.52
N HIS A 143 -9.23 -15.97 16.30
CA HIS A 143 -9.87 -17.27 16.03
C HIS A 143 -8.85 -18.41 15.92
N TYR A 144 -7.72 -18.20 15.26
CA TYR A 144 -6.75 -19.24 14.95
C TYR A 144 -5.49 -19.19 15.81
N ASN A 145 -5.22 -18.08 16.49
CA ASN A 145 -4.00 -17.86 17.29
C ASN A 145 -2.69 -18.11 16.50
N ILE A 146 -2.66 -17.73 15.22
CA ILE A 146 -1.51 -17.83 14.33
C ILE A 146 -1.00 -16.44 13.95
N PRO A 147 0.26 -16.26 13.53
CA PRO A 147 0.71 -15.01 12.92
C PRO A 147 -0.13 -14.66 11.69
N VAL A 148 -0.49 -13.39 11.56
CA VAL A 148 -1.21 -12.88 10.40
C VAL A 148 -0.50 -11.64 9.87
N ALA A 149 -0.27 -11.61 8.57
CA ALA A 149 0.32 -10.48 7.90
C ALA A 149 -0.62 -9.94 6.81
N ILE A 150 -0.64 -8.62 6.68
CA ILE A 150 -1.36 -7.91 5.63
C ILE A 150 -0.34 -7.28 4.67
N VAL A 151 -0.47 -7.58 3.39
CA VAL A 151 0.16 -6.82 2.31
C VAL A 151 -0.88 -5.86 1.77
N SER A 152 -0.79 -4.61 2.15
CA SER A 152 -1.74 -3.54 1.78
C SER A 152 -1.34 -2.94 0.44
N CYS A 153 -2.17 -3.17 -0.57
CA CYS A 153 -1.99 -2.64 -1.92
C CYS A 153 -3.31 -2.01 -2.37
N ASN A 154 -3.50 -0.76 -2.00
CA ASN A 154 -4.74 -0.03 -2.25
C ASN A 154 -4.43 1.43 -2.56
N TRP A 155 -5.27 2.05 -3.38
CA TRP A 155 -5.13 3.45 -3.73
C TRP A 155 -6.49 4.06 -4.09
N GLY A 156 -6.98 4.94 -3.23
CA GLY A 156 -8.27 5.63 -3.41
C GLY A 156 -8.25 6.55 -4.63
N GLY A 157 -9.36 6.54 -5.39
CA GLY A 157 -9.52 7.38 -6.57
C GLY A 157 -8.92 6.80 -7.86
N THR A 158 -8.30 5.63 -7.83
CA THR A 158 -7.78 4.97 -9.03
C THR A 158 -8.89 4.32 -9.86
N SER A 159 -8.72 4.30 -11.18
CA SER A 159 -9.60 3.55 -12.10
C SER A 159 -9.26 2.06 -12.08
N ALA A 160 -10.18 1.22 -12.55
CA ALA A 160 -9.94 -0.22 -12.66
C ALA A 160 -8.78 -0.53 -13.62
N SER A 161 -8.59 0.26 -14.66
CA SER A 161 -7.50 0.11 -15.63
C SER A 161 -6.11 0.21 -15.01
N ALA A 162 -5.94 0.99 -13.92
CA ALA A 162 -4.68 1.10 -13.20
C ALA A 162 -4.27 -0.20 -12.45
N TRP A 163 -5.18 -1.18 -12.37
CA TRP A 163 -4.98 -2.47 -11.70
C TRP A 163 -4.87 -3.65 -12.67
N ILE A 164 -4.85 -3.35 -13.97
CA ILE A 164 -4.73 -4.33 -15.06
C ILE A 164 -3.32 -4.22 -15.63
N SER A 165 -2.64 -5.34 -15.86
CA SER A 165 -1.30 -5.31 -16.45
C SER A 165 -1.33 -4.74 -17.88
N ARG A 166 -0.22 -4.15 -18.31
CA ARG A 166 -0.08 -3.61 -19.67
C ARG A 166 -0.41 -4.68 -20.73
N GLU A 167 0.11 -5.89 -20.54
CA GLU A 167 -0.10 -7.00 -21.48
C GLU A 167 -1.59 -7.37 -21.61
N MET A 168 -2.35 -7.29 -20.52
CA MET A 168 -3.79 -7.54 -20.56
C MET A 168 -4.56 -6.41 -21.23
N LEU A 169 -4.14 -5.15 -21.02
CA LEU A 169 -4.73 -4.00 -21.71
C LEU A 169 -4.41 -4.02 -23.22
N GLU A 170 -3.22 -4.45 -23.61
CA GLU A 170 -2.81 -4.60 -25.01
C GLU A 170 -3.52 -5.75 -25.72
N ALA A 171 -3.88 -6.80 -24.99
CA ALA A 171 -4.55 -7.97 -25.54
C ALA A 171 -6.03 -7.75 -25.90
N ASP A 172 -6.63 -6.66 -25.43
CA ASP A 172 -8.04 -6.33 -25.65
C ASP A 172 -8.17 -4.98 -26.38
N GLU A 173 -8.80 -5.03 -27.56
CA GLU A 173 -8.91 -3.84 -28.42
C GLU A 173 -9.74 -2.71 -27.78
N GLU A 174 -10.73 -3.03 -26.95
CA GLU A 174 -11.51 -2.03 -26.21
C GLU A 174 -10.73 -1.39 -25.07
N LEU A 175 -9.79 -2.12 -24.46
CA LEU A 175 -9.00 -1.66 -23.33
C LEU A 175 -7.75 -0.86 -23.74
N THR A 176 -7.29 -0.98 -25.00
CA THR A 176 -6.13 -0.19 -25.50
C THR A 176 -6.32 1.31 -25.42
N VAL A 177 -7.57 1.80 -25.33
CA VAL A 177 -7.85 3.23 -25.15
C VAL A 177 -7.19 3.79 -23.88
N TYR A 178 -7.15 3.03 -22.80
CA TYR A 178 -6.53 3.46 -21.54
C TYR A 178 -5.01 3.62 -21.63
N LEU A 179 -4.34 2.77 -22.42
CA LEU A 179 -2.91 2.91 -22.69
C LEU A 179 -2.60 4.15 -23.53
N ARG A 180 -3.40 4.40 -24.55
CA ARG A 180 -3.24 5.61 -25.38
C ARG A 180 -3.44 6.88 -24.55
N GLU A 181 -4.48 6.94 -23.74
CA GLU A 181 -4.72 8.08 -22.84
C GLU A 181 -3.56 8.27 -21.85
N TYR A 182 -3.03 7.18 -21.29
CA TYR A 182 -1.87 7.22 -20.41
C TYR A 182 -0.63 7.79 -21.13
N GLU A 183 -0.30 7.27 -22.30
CA GLU A 183 0.86 7.69 -23.09
C GLU A 183 0.75 9.14 -23.55
N GLU A 184 -0.44 9.58 -23.99
CA GLU A 184 -0.71 10.96 -24.34
C GLU A 184 -0.53 11.91 -23.15
N ASN A 185 -1.08 11.54 -21.98
CA ASN A 185 -0.94 12.34 -20.78
C ASN A 185 0.54 12.41 -20.32
N LEU A 186 1.25 11.30 -20.38
CA LEU A 186 2.66 11.24 -20.00
C LEU A 186 3.53 12.08 -20.94
N ALA A 187 3.25 12.07 -22.26
CA ALA A 187 3.99 12.86 -23.23
C ALA A 187 3.83 14.39 -23.03
N HIS A 188 2.72 14.82 -22.43
CA HIS A 188 2.45 16.24 -22.13
C HIS A 188 2.76 16.62 -20.67
N LEU A 189 3.20 15.66 -19.84
CA LEU A 189 3.51 15.92 -18.45
C LEU A 189 4.84 16.67 -18.30
N ASP A 190 4.81 17.85 -17.66
CA ASP A 190 6.03 18.48 -17.19
C ASP A 190 6.53 17.76 -15.93
N MET A 191 7.50 16.88 -16.12
CA MET A 191 8.05 16.02 -15.09
C MET A 191 8.65 16.82 -13.93
N GLU A 192 9.32 17.94 -14.19
CA GLU A 192 9.89 18.80 -13.14
C GLU A 192 8.79 19.35 -12.24
N THR A 193 7.74 19.92 -12.82
CA THR A 193 6.58 20.42 -12.06
C THR A 193 5.86 19.27 -11.35
N TYR A 194 5.70 18.11 -11.99
CA TYR A 194 5.09 16.93 -11.36
C TYR A 194 5.88 16.49 -10.11
N TYR A 195 7.20 16.37 -10.23
CA TYR A 195 8.06 16.02 -9.10
C TYR A 195 7.98 17.05 -7.97
N GLN A 196 8.10 18.31 -8.27
CA GLN A 196 8.00 19.36 -7.25
C GLN A 196 6.66 19.34 -6.51
N ILE A 197 5.56 19.15 -7.24
CA ILE A 197 4.22 19.10 -6.64
C ILE A 197 4.02 17.83 -5.82
N ASN A 198 4.43 16.67 -6.31
CA ASN A 198 4.10 15.40 -5.67
C ASN A 198 5.13 14.98 -4.62
N TYR A 199 6.42 15.22 -4.85
CA TYR A 199 7.47 14.86 -3.89
C TYR A 199 7.62 15.87 -2.76
N ALA A 200 7.50 17.15 -3.02
CA ALA A 200 7.47 18.15 -1.96
C ALA A 200 6.28 17.95 -0.99
N LYS A 201 5.17 17.43 -1.51
CA LYS A 201 3.98 17.08 -0.71
C LYS A 201 4.17 15.78 0.07
N ARG A 202 4.90 14.79 -0.45
CA ARG A 202 5.14 13.50 0.22
C ARG A 202 6.08 13.61 1.43
N LYS A 203 6.97 14.60 1.47
CA LYS A 203 7.83 14.89 2.63
C LYS A 203 7.07 15.38 3.87
N GLY A 204 5.79 15.75 3.74
CA GLY A 204 4.97 16.18 4.84
C GLY A 204 3.56 15.60 4.71
N MET A 205 3.35 14.34 5.18
CA MET A 205 2.03 13.74 5.41
C MET A 205 0.89 14.28 4.50
N GLY A 206 0.46 13.56 3.50
CA GLY A 206 -0.72 13.80 2.65
C GLY A 206 -0.94 15.25 2.20
N SER A 207 -1.45 15.52 1.02
CA SER A 207 -1.62 16.92 0.60
C SER A 207 -2.35 17.72 1.71
N PRO A 208 -1.95 18.97 2.01
CA PRO A 208 -2.67 19.83 2.97
C PRO A 208 -4.18 19.88 2.70
N PHE A 209 -4.57 19.71 1.45
CA PHE A 209 -5.95 19.62 1.02
C PHE A 209 -6.63 18.32 1.49
N SER A 210 -5.99 17.15 1.35
CA SER A 210 -6.52 15.88 1.86
C SER A 210 -6.64 15.89 3.38
N GLN A 211 -5.66 16.46 4.09
CA GLN A 211 -5.73 16.61 5.54
C GLN A 211 -6.88 17.52 5.95
N MET A 212 -7.03 18.66 5.29
CA MET A 212 -8.11 19.62 5.58
C MET A 212 -9.49 19.01 5.32
N ILE A 213 -9.68 18.26 4.22
CA ILE A 213 -10.93 17.55 3.92
C ILE A 213 -11.20 16.50 5.00
N ASN A 214 -10.21 15.71 5.36
CA ASN A 214 -10.35 14.68 6.39
C ASN A 214 -10.66 15.30 7.76
N ASP A 215 -9.94 16.36 8.15
CA ASP A 215 -10.22 17.09 9.39
C ASP A 215 -11.63 17.69 9.42
N PHE A 216 -12.11 18.21 8.28
CA PHE A 216 -13.46 18.71 8.15
C PHE A 216 -14.50 17.59 8.31
N MET A 217 -14.29 16.44 7.66
CA MET A 217 -15.18 15.28 7.78
C MET A 217 -15.21 14.71 9.19
N MET A 218 -14.07 14.65 9.88
CA MET A 218 -13.99 14.13 11.24
C MET A 218 -14.59 15.05 12.30
N LYS A 219 -14.51 16.37 12.10
CA LYS A 219 -15.06 17.35 13.04
C LYS A 219 -16.56 17.57 12.90
N ASN A 220 -17.15 17.17 11.78
CA ASN A 220 -18.54 17.42 11.47
C ASN A 220 -19.20 16.13 10.99
N THR A 221 -20.37 15.81 11.49
CA THR A 221 -21.22 14.77 10.89
C THR A 221 -21.77 15.34 9.59
N VAL A 222 -21.02 15.18 8.49
CA VAL A 222 -21.34 15.81 7.20
C VAL A 222 -21.74 14.77 6.16
N THR A 223 -22.68 15.12 5.32
CA THR A 223 -23.05 14.31 4.16
C THR A 223 -22.05 14.52 3.02
N MET A 224 -21.95 13.56 2.09
CA MET A 224 -21.10 13.67 0.90
C MET A 224 -21.44 14.97 0.10
N GLU A 225 -22.71 15.37 0.03
CA GLU A 225 -23.12 16.63 -0.62
C GLU A 225 -22.49 17.86 0.04
N GLN A 226 -22.45 17.89 1.37
CA GLN A 226 -21.81 18.99 2.12
C GLN A 226 -20.31 19.02 1.90
N VAL A 227 -19.67 17.86 1.83
CA VAL A 227 -18.24 17.74 1.49
C VAL A 227 -17.99 18.29 0.08
N MET A 228 -18.74 17.85 -0.92
CA MET A 228 -18.59 18.33 -2.30
C MET A 228 -18.84 19.85 -2.44
N ARG A 229 -19.80 20.38 -1.71
CA ARG A 229 -20.06 21.83 -1.66
C ARG A 229 -18.89 22.60 -1.02
N TYR A 230 -18.28 22.05 0.02
CA TYR A 230 -17.11 22.63 0.67
C TYR A 230 -15.88 22.61 -0.24
N VAL A 231 -15.61 21.46 -0.87
CA VAL A 231 -14.54 21.29 -1.86
C VAL A 231 -14.72 22.27 -3.04
N GLY A 232 -15.94 22.40 -3.56
CA GLY A 232 -16.25 23.36 -4.62
C GLY A 232 -15.96 24.81 -4.25
N LYS A 233 -16.27 25.22 -3.02
CA LYS A 233 -15.93 26.57 -2.52
C LYS A 233 -14.41 26.79 -2.39
N LEU A 234 -13.68 25.79 -1.97
CA LEU A 234 -12.22 25.86 -1.86
C LEU A 234 -11.56 25.93 -3.24
N ALA A 235 -12.04 25.15 -4.20
CA ALA A 235 -11.57 25.17 -5.58
C ALA A 235 -11.82 26.54 -6.23
N ALA A 236 -13.01 27.11 -6.04
CA ALA A 236 -13.35 28.44 -6.53
C ALA A 236 -12.49 29.54 -5.87
N GLY A 237 -12.23 29.44 -4.56
CA GLY A 237 -11.34 30.37 -3.83
C GLY A 237 -9.87 30.28 -4.24
N ALA A 238 -9.44 29.12 -4.79
CA ALA A 238 -8.10 28.88 -5.31
C ALA A 238 -7.95 29.19 -6.82
N GLY A 239 -9.01 29.70 -7.46
CA GLY A 239 -8.99 30.00 -8.90
C GLY A 239 -9.03 28.75 -9.81
N MET A 240 -9.39 27.58 -9.27
CA MET A 240 -9.57 26.34 -10.02
C MET A 240 -11.04 26.20 -10.42
N GLU A 241 -11.34 26.29 -11.72
CA GLU A 241 -12.64 25.90 -12.25
C GLU A 241 -12.76 24.38 -12.25
N MET A 242 -13.62 23.83 -11.40
CA MET A 242 -14.05 22.44 -11.55
C MET A 242 -15.07 22.38 -12.70
N GLN A 243 -14.73 21.68 -13.77
CA GLN A 243 -15.70 21.32 -14.81
C GLN A 243 -16.74 20.41 -14.16
N GLY A 244 -17.89 20.99 -13.83
CA GLY A 244 -19.03 20.25 -13.32
C GLY A 244 -19.67 19.45 -14.45
N GLY A 245 -19.52 18.12 -14.39
CA GLY A 245 -20.39 17.25 -15.16
C GLY A 245 -21.83 17.42 -14.66
N THR A 246 -22.63 18.14 -15.39
CA THR A 246 -24.08 18.19 -15.20
C THR A 246 -24.66 16.85 -15.61
N ALA A 247 -25.10 16.06 -14.62
CA ALA A 247 -25.99 14.94 -14.89
C ALA A 247 -27.32 15.52 -15.40
N GLU A 248 -27.48 15.59 -16.71
CA GLU A 248 -28.79 15.83 -17.30
C GLU A 248 -29.67 14.61 -17.02
N ASN A 249 -30.75 14.85 -16.31
CA ASN A 249 -31.88 13.98 -16.11
C ASN A 249 -32.46 13.59 -17.48
N SER A 250 -32.15 12.45 -18.03
CA SER A 250 -32.94 11.84 -19.09
C SER A 250 -34.15 11.18 -18.45
N GLY A 251 -35.26 11.90 -18.44
CA GLY A 251 -36.56 11.37 -18.11
C GLY A 251 -36.91 10.25 -19.08
N MET A 252 -37.26 9.08 -18.57
CA MET A 252 -38.03 8.07 -19.26
C MET A 252 -39.52 8.31 -18.98
N SER A 253 -40.24 8.66 -20.03
CA SER A 253 -41.68 8.50 -20.15
C SER A 253 -42.00 7.05 -20.49
#